data_820d56327cdfdab59db2171844a00a34
#
_entry.id   820d56327cdfdab59db2171844a00a34
#
_cell.length_a   1.000
_cell.length_b   1.000
_cell.length_c   1.000
_cell.angle_alpha   90.00
_cell.angle_beta   90.00
_cell.angle_gamma   90.00
#
_symmetry.space_group_name_H-M   'P 1'
#
loop_
_entity.id
_entity.type
_entity.pdbx_description
1 polymer ?
#
loop_
_entity_poly.entity_id
_entity_poly.type
_entity_poly.pdbx_seq_one_letter_code
_entity_poly.pdbx_strand_id
1 'polypeptide(L)'
;MAKAKRTKELEIPLKVKEAVAERDSIDGHPCCLWCGKPAPTTRPLAFSNAHFISRGQGGEGKEENILTLCWDCHLRFDQSTERENMKAFFRKYLKSKYPDWDEEKLVYRKGE
;
A
#
# COMPACT_ATOMS: atom_id res chain seq x y z
N MET A 1 26.79 1.80 4.62
CA MET A 1 26.50 3.10 4.02
C MET A 1 25.11 3.61 4.44
N ALA A 2 25.02 4.89 4.72
CA ALA A 2 23.71 5.47 5.03
C ALA A 2 22.86 5.55 3.76
N LYS A 3 21.58 5.23 3.89
CA LYS A 3 20.65 5.36 2.76
C LYS A 3 20.32 6.83 2.50
N ALA A 4 20.07 7.18 1.26
CA ALA A 4 19.57 8.50 0.93
C ALA A 4 18.21 8.73 1.64
N LYS A 5 17.97 9.96 2.06
CA LYS A 5 16.73 10.30 2.76
C LYS A 5 15.49 9.88 1.98
N ARG A 6 15.49 10.10 0.65
CA ARG A 6 14.36 9.69 -0.19
C ARG A 6 14.10 8.19 -0.10
N THR A 7 15.14 7.37 -0.18
CA THR A 7 15.00 5.92 -0.10
C THR A 7 14.38 5.51 1.24
N LYS A 8 14.86 6.10 2.33
CA LYS A 8 14.35 5.81 3.67
C LYS A 8 12.85 6.16 3.79
N GLU A 9 12.45 7.33 3.29
CA GLU A 9 11.04 7.76 3.34
C GLU A 9 10.12 6.89 2.49
N LEU A 10 10.64 6.26 1.43
CA LEU A 10 9.84 5.43 0.55
C LEU A 10 9.78 3.97 0.99
N GLU A 11 10.62 3.55 1.94
CA GLU A 11 10.56 2.21 2.50
C GLU A 11 9.34 2.08 3.40
N ILE A 12 8.83 0.85 3.51
CA ILE A 12 7.67 0.57 4.37
C ILE A 12 8.19 0.05 5.71
N PRO A 13 8.11 0.83 6.79
CA PRO A 13 8.51 0.33 8.12
C PRO A 13 7.64 -0.86 8.55
N LEU A 14 8.19 -1.73 9.36
CA LEU A 14 7.47 -2.91 9.85
C LEU A 14 6.15 -2.53 10.55
N LYS A 15 6.17 -1.49 11.37
CA LYS A 15 4.96 -1.04 12.06
C LYS A 15 3.86 -0.60 11.10
N VAL A 16 4.24 -0.04 9.94
CA VAL A 16 3.28 0.35 8.90
C VAL A 16 2.71 -0.90 8.25
N LYS A 17 3.54 -1.89 7.94
CA LYS A 17 3.08 -3.16 7.37
C LYS A 17 2.09 -3.84 8.30
N GLU A 18 2.35 -3.82 9.60
CA GLU A 18 1.46 -4.40 10.60
C GLU A 18 0.13 -3.65 10.68
N ALA A 19 0.17 -2.31 10.68
CA ALA A 19 -1.03 -1.48 10.69
C ALA A 19 -1.89 -1.70 9.44
N VAL A 20 -1.24 -1.80 8.28
CA VAL A 20 -1.92 -2.04 7.00
C VAL A 20 -2.56 -3.43 7.00
N ALA A 21 -1.84 -4.44 7.48
CA ALA A 21 -2.38 -5.80 7.56
C ALA A 21 -3.60 -5.85 8.47
N GLU A 22 -3.55 -5.20 9.62
CA GLU A 22 -4.68 -5.13 10.55
C GLU A 22 -5.88 -4.41 9.92
N ARG A 23 -5.63 -3.27 9.28
CA ARG A 23 -6.67 -2.51 8.58
C ARG A 23 -7.37 -3.35 7.52
N ASP A 24 -6.60 -4.16 6.79
CA ASP A 24 -7.08 -4.93 5.64
C ASP A 24 -7.44 -6.37 5.98
N SER A 25 -7.51 -6.70 7.28
CA SER A 25 -7.84 -8.06 7.73
C SER A 25 -9.33 -8.26 7.92
N ILE A 26 -9.79 -9.51 7.67
CA ILE A 26 -11.11 -9.98 8.01
C ILE A 26 -10.91 -11.25 8.82
N ASP A 27 -11.49 -11.29 10.03
CA ASP A 27 -11.32 -12.41 10.97
C ASP A 27 -9.84 -12.75 11.23
N GLY A 28 -9.00 -11.72 11.32
CA GLY A 28 -7.58 -11.88 11.63
C GLY A 28 -6.70 -12.23 10.44
N HIS A 29 -7.26 -12.46 9.26
CA HIS A 29 -6.49 -12.77 8.06
C HIS A 29 -6.40 -11.56 7.15
N PRO A 30 -5.18 -11.09 6.79
CA PRO A 30 -5.05 -10.04 5.79
C PRO A 30 -5.71 -10.48 4.49
N CYS A 31 -6.48 -9.61 3.86
CA CYS A 31 -7.20 -9.91 2.62
C CYS A 31 -6.71 -9.02 1.50
N CYS A 32 -6.61 -9.59 0.29
CA CYS A 32 -6.30 -8.81 -0.89
C CYS A 32 -7.42 -7.79 -1.12
N LEU A 33 -7.08 -6.51 -1.24
CA LEU A 33 -8.08 -5.46 -1.41
C LEU A 33 -8.78 -5.50 -2.77
N TRP A 34 -8.16 -6.15 -3.76
CA TRP A 34 -8.76 -6.21 -5.09
C TRP A 34 -9.64 -7.43 -5.29
N CYS A 35 -9.10 -8.64 -5.07
CA CYS A 35 -9.85 -9.87 -5.33
C CYS A 35 -10.53 -10.46 -4.09
N GLY A 36 -10.24 -9.94 -2.91
CA GLY A 36 -10.85 -10.39 -1.66
C GLY A 36 -10.28 -11.66 -1.08
N LYS A 37 -9.28 -12.27 -1.72
CA LYS A 37 -8.69 -13.53 -1.26
C LYS A 37 -8.04 -13.34 0.10
N PRO A 38 -8.37 -14.17 1.11
CA PRO A 38 -7.69 -14.09 2.40
C PRO A 38 -6.31 -14.74 2.33
N ALA A 39 -5.39 -14.20 3.13
CA ALA A 39 -4.07 -14.81 3.28
C ALA A 39 -4.21 -16.16 4.01
N PRO A 40 -3.31 -17.11 3.74
CA PRO A 40 -3.37 -18.43 4.40
C PRO A 40 -3.03 -18.38 5.88
N THR A 41 -2.46 -17.29 6.38
CA THR A 41 -2.11 -17.14 7.80
C THR A 41 -2.54 -15.77 8.29
N THR A 42 -2.48 -15.59 9.63
CA THR A 42 -2.80 -14.30 10.26
C THR A 42 -1.58 -13.36 10.34
N ARG A 43 -0.44 -13.78 9.80
CA ARG A 43 0.79 -12.97 9.86
C ARG A 43 0.66 -11.69 9.03
N PRO A 44 1.13 -10.55 9.54
CA PRO A 44 1.05 -9.28 8.81
C PRO A 44 1.73 -9.30 7.44
N LEU A 45 2.77 -10.11 7.26
CA LEU A 45 3.53 -10.16 6.01
C LEU A 45 3.12 -11.32 5.10
N ALA A 46 1.95 -11.92 5.34
CA ALA A 46 1.47 -13.07 4.55
C ALA A 46 1.17 -12.71 3.09
N PHE A 47 0.75 -11.47 2.84
CA PHE A 47 0.55 -10.95 1.49
C PHE A 47 1.52 -9.79 1.24
N SER A 48 1.64 -9.39 -0.03
CA SER A 48 2.53 -8.30 -0.41
C SER A 48 1.91 -6.94 -0.09
N ASN A 49 2.79 -5.94 0.04
CA ASN A 49 2.39 -4.56 0.27
C ASN A 49 2.70 -3.74 -0.99
N ALA A 50 1.67 -3.16 -1.59
CA ALA A 50 1.81 -2.35 -2.80
C ALA A 50 1.71 -0.87 -2.46
N HIS A 51 2.51 -0.06 -3.16
CA HIS A 51 2.41 1.40 -3.07
C HIS A 51 1.30 1.90 -3.99
N PHE A 52 0.33 2.66 -3.46
CA PHE A 52 -0.71 3.30 -4.26
C PHE A 52 -0.08 4.29 -5.25
N ILE A 53 0.79 5.17 -4.76
CA ILE A 53 1.69 5.95 -5.59
C ILE A 53 3.01 5.19 -5.57
N SER A 54 3.54 4.83 -6.74
CA SER A 54 4.72 3.99 -6.84
C SER A 54 5.97 4.65 -6.23
N ARG A 55 6.91 3.83 -5.78
CA ARG A 55 8.19 4.34 -5.28
C ARG A 55 8.91 5.15 -6.35
N GLY A 56 8.81 4.73 -7.61
CA GLY A 56 9.41 5.45 -8.73
C GLY A 56 8.88 6.86 -8.89
N GLN A 57 7.65 7.10 -8.46
CA GLN A 57 7.01 8.41 -8.48
C GLN A 57 7.16 9.15 -7.14
N GLY A 58 7.91 8.60 -6.21
CA GLY A 58 8.13 9.20 -4.91
C GLY A 58 7.11 8.82 -3.85
N GLY A 59 6.29 7.79 -4.10
CA GLY A 59 5.29 7.34 -3.13
C GLY A 59 5.91 6.88 -1.82
N GLU A 60 5.44 7.45 -0.70
CA GLU A 60 6.01 7.19 0.61
C GLU A 60 5.52 5.87 1.20
N GLY A 61 6.32 5.32 2.14
CA GLY A 61 5.99 4.08 2.82
C GLY A 61 5.16 4.31 4.08
N LYS A 62 4.04 5.01 3.94
CA LYS A 62 3.12 5.27 5.07
C LYS A 62 1.79 4.60 4.79
N GLU A 63 1.03 4.29 5.86
CA GLU A 63 -0.17 3.46 5.74
C GLU A 63 -1.21 4.03 4.76
N GLU A 64 -1.27 5.35 4.60
CA GLU A 64 -2.20 5.99 3.67
C GLU A 64 -1.84 5.76 2.20
N ASN A 65 -0.66 5.21 1.93
CA ASN A 65 -0.18 4.90 0.58
C ASN A 65 0.07 3.41 0.34
N ILE A 66 -0.20 2.55 1.32
CA ILE A 66 0.15 1.14 1.24
C ILE A 66 -1.10 0.27 1.23
N LEU A 67 -1.11 -0.74 0.36
CA LEU A 67 -2.25 -1.62 0.11
C LEU A 67 -1.84 -3.07 0.27
N THR A 68 -2.74 -3.90 0.83
CA THR A 68 -2.53 -5.35 0.89
C THR A 68 -3.06 -5.98 -0.39
N LEU A 69 -2.19 -6.63 -1.15
CA LEU A 69 -2.55 -7.32 -2.37
C LEU A 69 -1.90 -8.70 -2.41
N CYS A 70 -2.62 -9.70 -2.93
CA CYS A 70 -2.00 -10.98 -3.23
C CYS A 70 -1.00 -10.78 -4.39
N TRP A 71 -0.09 -11.73 -4.57
CA TRP A 71 0.98 -11.59 -5.58
C TRP A 71 0.45 -11.33 -6.98
N ASP A 72 -0.62 -12.05 -7.37
CA ASP A 72 -1.19 -11.87 -8.71
C ASP A 72 -1.77 -10.48 -8.91
N CYS A 73 -2.51 -9.98 -7.92
CA CYS A 73 -3.09 -8.64 -8.01
C CYS A 73 -2.03 -7.55 -7.90
N HIS A 74 -0.96 -7.78 -7.13
CA HIS A 74 0.15 -6.84 -7.04
C HIS A 74 0.85 -6.69 -8.40
N LEU A 75 1.13 -7.81 -9.06
CA LEU A 75 1.71 -7.78 -10.41
C LEU A 75 0.78 -7.07 -11.39
N ARG A 76 -0.51 -7.36 -11.32
CA ARG A 76 -1.50 -6.73 -12.19
C ARG A 76 -1.53 -5.23 -11.96
N PHE A 77 -1.46 -4.79 -10.72
CA PHE A 77 -1.46 -3.38 -10.37
C PHE A 77 -0.20 -2.68 -10.89
N ASP A 78 0.96 -3.31 -10.73
CA ASP A 78 2.24 -2.71 -11.11
C ASP A 78 2.54 -2.75 -12.60
N GLN A 79 2.07 -3.79 -13.32
CA GLN A 79 2.57 -4.08 -14.66
C GLN A 79 1.50 -4.18 -15.75
N SER A 80 0.23 -4.00 -15.42
CA SER A 80 -0.83 -4.15 -16.43
C SER A 80 -1.53 -2.83 -16.74
N THR A 81 -2.32 -2.84 -17.80
CA THR A 81 -3.16 -1.70 -18.18
C THR A 81 -4.32 -1.48 -17.24
N GLU A 82 -4.56 -2.40 -16.30
CA GLU A 82 -5.66 -2.29 -15.33
C GLU A 82 -5.34 -1.36 -14.16
N ARG A 83 -4.10 -0.85 -14.07
CA ARG A 83 -3.67 -0.03 -12.93
C ARG A 83 -4.62 1.12 -12.62
N GLU A 84 -5.05 1.86 -13.63
CA GLU A 84 -5.92 3.02 -13.41
C GLU A 84 -7.29 2.62 -12.86
N ASN A 85 -7.86 1.50 -13.34
CA ASN A 85 -9.12 1.00 -12.81
C ASN A 85 -8.98 0.56 -11.36
N MET A 86 -7.89 -0.14 -11.05
CA MET A 86 -7.59 -0.57 -9.69
C MET A 86 -7.35 0.63 -8.78
N LYS A 87 -6.64 1.65 -9.27
CA LYS A 87 -6.38 2.89 -8.52
C LYS A 87 -7.67 3.60 -8.13
N ALA A 88 -8.63 3.66 -9.03
CA ALA A 88 -9.91 4.30 -8.75
C ALA A 88 -10.61 3.62 -7.56
N PHE A 89 -10.58 2.29 -7.52
CA PHE A 89 -11.14 1.52 -6.40
C PHE A 89 -10.36 1.77 -5.10
N PHE A 90 -9.03 1.70 -5.16
CA PHE A 90 -8.18 1.89 -3.97
C PHE A 90 -8.27 3.32 -3.43
N ARG A 91 -8.44 4.30 -4.31
CA ARG A 91 -8.63 5.69 -3.89
C ARG A 91 -9.88 5.83 -3.01
N LYS A 92 -10.97 5.21 -3.42
CA LYS A 92 -12.21 5.21 -2.62
C LYS A 92 -12.01 4.52 -1.29
N TYR A 93 -11.31 3.39 -1.30
CA TYR A 93 -11.04 2.64 -0.09
C TYR A 93 -10.22 3.46 0.91
N LEU A 94 -9.12 4.05 0.46
CA LEU A 94 -8.25 4.84 1.33
C LEU A 94 -8.97 6.06 1.89
N LYS A 95 -9.77 6.73 1.07
CA LYS A 95 -10.58 7.86 1.54
C LYS A 95 -11.57 7.43 2.61
N SER A 96 -12.09 6.22 2.53
CA SER A 96 -13.03 5.71 3.54
C SER A 96 -12.35 5.41 4.87
N LYS A 97 -11.05 5.11 4.85
CA LYS A 97 -10.29 4.78 6.05
C LYS A 97 -9.62 5.99 6.70
N TYR A 98 -9.30 7.01 5.91
CA TYR A 98 -8.61 8.20 6.39
C TYR A 98 -9.37 9.45 5.95
N PRO A 99 -10.12 10.11 6.86
CA PRO A 99 -10.94 11.28 6.50
C PRO A 99 -10.17 12.42 5.85
N ASP A 100 -8.90 12.60 6.23
CA ASP A 100 -8.04 13.66 5.70
C ASP A 100 -7.15 13.19 4.55
N TRP A 101 -7.48 12.03 3.96
CA TRP A 101 -6.65 11.44 2.91
C TRP A 101 -6.53 12.38 1.71
N ASP A 102 -5.29 12.63 1.29
CA ASP A 102 -4.97 13.51 0.18
C ASP A 102 -3.85 12.86 -0.64
N GLU A 103 -4.16 12.51 -1.87
CA GLU A 103 -3.25 11.81 -2.76
C GLU A 103 -1.93 12.58 -2.95
N GLU A 104 -1.99 13.90 -3.00
CA GLU A 104 -0.79 14.73 -3.20
C GLU A 104 0.17 14.67 -2.01
N LYS A 105 -0.33 14.34 -0.82
CA LYS A 105 0.50 14.23 0.38
C LYS A 105 1.19 12.88 0.51
N LEU A 106 0.95 11.96 -0.40
CA LEU A 106 1.55 10.62 -0.36
C LEU A 106 2.93 10.57 -1.02
N VAL A 107 3.38 11.66 -1.61
CA VAL A 107 4.62 11.72 -2.38
C VAL A 107 5.68 12.49 -1.61
N TYR A 108 6.88 11.89 -1.51
CA TYR A 108 8.03 12.57 -0.93
C TYR A 108 8.47 13.72 -1.86
N ARG A 109 8.66 14.90 -1.25
CA ARG A 109 9.13 16.08 -1.97
C ARG A 109 10.38 16.61 -1.28
N LYS A 110 11.47 16.73 -2.05
CA LYS A 110 12.72 17.22 -1.52
C LYS A 110 12.54 18.67 -1.03
N GLY A 111 12.99 18.95 0.19
CA GLY A 111 12.94 20.28 0.76
C GLY A 111 11.67 20.63 1.54
N GLU A 112 10.75 19.68 1.67
CA GLU A 112 9.52 19.87 2.47
C GLU A 112 9.63 19.18 3.82
#